data_fbe1c695c6a01a4deecc045d9eab1058
#
_entry.id   fbe1c695c6a01a4deecc045d9eab1058
#
_cell.length_a   1.000
_cell.length_b   1.000
_cell.length_c   1.000
_cell.angle_alpha   90.00
_cell.angle_beta   90.00
_cell.angle_gamma   90.00
#
_symmetry.space_group_name_H-M   'P 1'
#
loop_
_entity.id
_entity.type
_entity.pdbx_description
1 polymer ?
#
loop_
_entity_poly.entity_id
_entity_poly.type
_entity_poly.pdbx_seq_one_letter_code
_entity_poly.pdbx_strand_id
1 'polypeptide(L)'
;MKVPHEIKGEEWQKVRRSLVGQWKERPEWCCAQLRKYLGSISSTPNHKLKIVMNYLTGSGFRMGKIKHECITKLRAQISMEIKKRKAKKEWD
;
A
#
# COMPACT_ATOMS: atom_id res chain seq x y z
N MET A 1 0.54 23.01 14.22
CA MET A 1 0.51 22.78 12.79
C MET A 1 0.18 21.36 12.41
N LYS A 2 -0.92 21.19 11.74
CA LYS A 2 -1.41 19.87 11.33
C LYS A 2 -1.18 19.61 9.86
N VAL A 3 -0.70 20.59 9.16
CA VAL A 3 -0.62 20.56 7.71
C VAL A 3 0.08 19.32 7.13
N PRO A 4 1.28 18.94 7.62
CA PRO A 4 1.95 17.77 7.05
C PRO A 4 1.15 16.49 7.15
N HIS A 5 0.43 16.36 8.25
CA HIS A 5 -0.40 15.17 8.49
C HIS A 5 -1.58 15.14 7.51
N GLU A 6 -2.22 16.28 7.32
CA GLU A 6 -3.35 16.39 6.39
C GLU A 6 -2.92 16.18 4.95
N ILE A 7 -1.76 16.70 4.58
CA ILE A 7 -1.23 16.53 3.23
C ILE A 7 -1.02 15.06 2.92
N LYS A 8 -0.48 14.29 3.86
CA LYS A 8 -0.28 12.86 3.68
C LYS A 8 -1.60 12.14 3.49
N GLY A 9 -2.61 12.52 4.27
CA GLY A 9 -3.93 11.96 4.14
C GLY A 9 -4.55 12.24 2.79
N GLU A 10 -4.36 13.46 2.29
CA GLU A 10 -4.90 13.84 0.99
C GLU A 10 -4.24 13.06 -0.13
N GLU A 11 -2.93 12.88 -0.07
CA GLU A 11 -2.20 12.14 -1.07
C GLU A 11 -2.74 10.73 -1.18
N TRP A 12 -2.90 10.06 -0.04
CA TRP A 12 -3.43 8.70 -0.02
C TRP A 12 -4.87 8.66 -0.55
N GLN A 13 -5.69 9.61 -0.18
CA GLN A 13 -7.08 9.65 -0.66
C GLN A 13 -7.16 9.79 -2.17
N LYS A 14 -6.28 10.58 -2.76
CA LYS A 14 -6.22 10.72 -4.21
C LYS A 14 -5.87 9.40 -4.88
N VAL A 15 -4.86 8.72 -4.36
CA VAL A 15 -4.45 7.42 -4.90
C VAL A 15 -5.60 6.43 -4.77
N ARG A 16 -6.19 6.34 -3.60
CA ARG A 16 -7.27 5.41 -3.33
C ARG A 16 -8.46 5.63 -4.27
N ARG A 17 -8.84 6.88 -4.49
CA ARG A 17 -9.95 7.20 -5.39
C ARG A 17 -9.67 6.76 -6.81
N SER A 18 -8.44 6.91 -7.26
CA SER A 18 -8.09 6.52 -8.62
C SER A 18 -8.16 5.01 -8.82
N LEU A 19 -8.11 4.23 -7.74
CA LEU A 19 -8.14 2.78 -7.81
C LEU A 19 -9.54 2.19 -7.77
N VAL A 20 -10.54 2.98 -7.37
CA VAL A 20 -11.91 2.48 -7.23
C VAL A 20 -12.42 1.92 -8.55
N GLY A 21 -12.85 0.67 -8.52
CA GLY A 21 -13.42 0.01 -9.68
C GLY A 21 -12.43 -0.40 -10.76
N GLN A 22 -11.12 -0.20 -10.52
CA GLN A 22 -10.11 -0.49 -11.52
C GLN A 22 -9.43 -1.86 -11.35
N TRP A 23 -9.55 -2.44 -10.18
CA TRP A 23 -8.77 -3.66 -9.86
C TRP A 23 -9.07 -4.86 -10.73
N LYS A 24 -10.32 -5.04 -11.12
CA LYS A 24 -10.69 -6.19 -11.95
C LYS A 24 -10.19 -6.07 -13.38
N GLU A 25 -10.20 -4.85 -13.90
CA GLU A 25 -9.82 -4.62 -15.29
C GLU A 25 -8.36 -4.27 -15.47
N ARG A 26 -7.79 -3.56 -14.51
CA ARG A 26 -6.43 -3.02 -14.62
C ARG A 26 -5.62 -3.26 -13.37
N PRO A 27 -5.47 -4.53 -12.95
CA PRO A 27 -4.75 -4.81 -11.69
C PRO A 27 -3.29 -4.37 -11.72
N GLU A 28 -2.61 -4.52 -12.84
CA GLU A 28 -1.22 -4.12 -12.94
C GLU A 28 -1.06 -2.61 -12.84
N TRP A 29 -1.97 -1.88 -13.46
CA TRP A 29 -1.97 -0.43 -13.36
C TRP A 29 -2.20 0.02 -11.92
N CYS A 30 -3.12 -0.63 -11.23
CA CYS A 30 -3.40 -0.33 -9.83
C CYS A 30 -2.17 -0.57 -8.96
N CYS A 31 -1.49 -1.68 -9.16
CA CYS A 31 -0.25 -1.97 -8.44
C CYS A 31 0.81 -0.91 -8.73
N ALA A 32 0.90 -0.49 -9.99
CA ALA A 32 1.86 0.54 -10.37
C ALA A 32 1.57 1.86 -9.63
N GLN A 33 0.30 2.20 -9.48
CA GLN A 33 -0.08 3.41 -8.74
C GLN A 33 0.32 3.31 -7.27
N LEU A 34 0.12 2.15 -6.67
CA LEU A 34 0.53 1.93 -5.28
C LEU A 34 2.04 1.99 -5.13
N ARG A 35 2.78 1.40 -6.07
CA ARG A 35 4.24 1.45 -6.03
C ARG A 35 4.74 2.88 -6.19
N LYS A 36 4.08 3.65 -7.03
CA LYS A 36 4.43 5.05 -7.22
C LYS A 36 4.22 5.86 -5.94
N TYR A 37 3.12 5.57 -5.25
CA TYR A 37 2.83 6.22 -3.98
C TYR A 37 3.89 5.87 -2.92
N LEU A 38 4.28 4.59 -2.86
CA LEU A 38 5.25 4.12 -1.88
C LEU A 38 6.68 4.56 -2.19
N GLY A 39 7.03 4.63 -3.46
CA GLY A 39 8.41 4.82 -3.85
C GLY A 39 9.22 3.56 -3.61
N SER A 40 10.48 3.71 -3.27
CA SER A 40 11.32 2.55 -2.93
C SER A 40 10.87 1.99 -1.59
N ILE A 41 10.51 0.70 -1.56
CA ILE A 41 10.00 0.07 -0.36
C ILE A 41 10.98 0.15 0.80
N SER A 42 12.27 0.01 0.52
CA SER A 42 13.30 0.07 1.56
C SER A 42 13.39 1.44 2.24
N SER A 43 12.98 2.49 1.56
CA SER A 43 13.03 3.85 2.10
C SER A 43 11.65 4.44 2.37
N THR A 44 10.60 3.64 2.22
CA THR A 44 9.23 4.11 2.46
C THR A 44 8.98 4.32 3.94
N PRO A 45 8.37 5.45 4.34
CA PRO A 45 8.02 5.66 5.75
C PRO A 45 7.05 4.60 6.28
N ASN A 46 7.16 4.29 7.56
CA ASN A 46 6.32 3.28 8.19
C ASN A 46 4.83 3.52 7.98
N HIS A 47 4.38 4.77 8.12
CA HIS A 47 2.96 5.06 7.98
C HIS A 47 2.41 4.72 6.60
N LYS A 48 3.21 4.90 5.55
CA LYS A 48 2.78 4.55 4.20
C LYS A 48 2.69 3.04 4.02
N LEU A 49 3.64 2.30 4.58
CA LEU A 49 3.60 0.84 4.53
C LEU A 49 2.37 0.31 5.24
N LYS A 50 2.04 0.88 6.40
CA LYS A 50 0.84 0.48 7.14
C LYS A 50 -0.43 0.75 6.35
N ILE A 51 -0.52 1.93 5.76
CA ILE A 51 -1.70 2.33 5.00
C ILE A 51 -1.94 1.37 3.83
N VAL A 52 -0.91 1.10 3.05
CA VAL A 52 -1.06 0.25 1.87
C VAL A 52 -1.31 -1.20 2.27
N MET A 53 -0.62 -1.69 3.30
CA MET A 53 -0.86 -3.06 3.77
C MET A 53 -2.30 -3.23 4.25
N ASN A 54 -2.81 -2.27 5.04
CA ASN A 54 -4.20 -2.34 5.49
C ASN A 54 -5.17 -2.32 4.32
N TYR A 55 -4.90 -1.51 3.33
CA TYR A 55 -5.72 -1.46 2.14
C TYR A 55 -5.74 -2.80 1.40
N LEU A 56 -4.58 -3.40 1.22
CA LEU A 56 -4.45 -4.67 0.48
C LEU A 56 -4.98 -5.89 1.27
N THR A 57 -5.12 -5.74 2.58
CA THR A 57 -5.71 -6.82 3.41
C THR A 57 -7.16 -6.52 3.77
N GLY A 58 -7.75 -5.49 3.18
CA GLY A 58 -9.14 -5.15 3.41
C GLY A 58 -10.09 -6.22 2.89
N SER A 59 -11.39 -6.09 3.21
CA SER A 59 -12.36 -7.13 2.93
C SER A 59 -12.42 -7.56 1.46
N GLY A 60 -12.32 -6.63 0.53
CA GLY A 60 -12.37 -6.96 -0.89
C GLY A 60 -11.24 -7.86 -1.34
N PHE A 61 -10.05 -7.67 -0.78
CA PHE A 61 -8.88 -8.48 -1.12
C PHE A 61 -8.84 -9.75 -0.29
N ARG A 62 -9.17 -9.63 0.99
CA ARG A 62 -9.13 -10.75 1.93
C ARG A 62 -10.08 -11.88 1.54
N MET A 63 -11.22 -11.53 0.95
CA MET A 63 -12.18 -12.52 0.52
C MET A 63 -11.86 -13.15 -0.83
N GLY A 64 -10.72 -12.79 -1.38
CA GLY A 64 -10.26 -13.37 -2.62
C GLY A 64 -11.02 -12.93 -3.87
N LYS A 65 -11.78 -11.86 -3.78
CA LYS A 65 -12.53 -11.33 -4.91
C LYS A 65 -11.62 -10.69 -5.95
N ILE A 66 -10.48 -10.19 -5.49
CA ILE A 66 -9.49 -9.58 -6.37
C ILE A 66 -8.20 -10.36 -6.18
N LYS A 67 -7.84 -11.12 -7.20
CA LYS A 67 -6.63 -11.93 -7.17
C LYS A 67 -5.79 -11.63 -8.40
N HIS A 68 -4.55 -11.31 -8.17
CA HIS A 68 -3.60 -11.11 -9.25
C HIS A 68 -2.20 -11.25 -8.69
N GLU A 69 -1.32 -11.76 -9.53
CA GLU A 69 0.07 -12.00 -9.12
C GLU A 69 0.75 -10.73 -8.63
N CYS A 70 0.52 -9.60 -9.28
CA CYS A 70 1.17 -8.36 -8.88
C CYS A 70 0.73 -7.88 -7.49
N ILE A 71 -0.52 -8.18 -7.11
CA ILE A 71 -1.00 -7.84 -5.77
C ILE A 71 -0.29 -8.70 -4.73
N THR A 72 -0.19 -9.99 -5.01
CA THR A 72 0.50 -10.93 -4.12
C THR A 72 1.95 -10.54 -3.93
N LYS A 73 2.63 -10.20 -5.02
CA LYS A 73 4.03 -9.77 -4.95
C LYS A 73 4.20 -8.50 -4.14
N LEU A 74 3.32 -7.52 -4.37
CA LEU A 74 3.41 -6.25 -3.65
C LEU A 74 3.20 -6.46 -2.16
N ARG A 75 2.17 -7.23 -1.79
CA ARG A 75 1.93 -7.54 -0.38
C ARG A 75 3.11 -8.24 0.27
N ALA A 76 3.69 -9.20 -0.45
CA ALA A 76 4.84 -9.94 0.07
C ALA A 76 6.03 -9.01 0.31
N GLN A 77 6.30 -8.10 -0.61
CA GLN A 77 7.39 -7.16 -0.47
C GLN A 77 7.20 -6.23 0.73
N ILE A 78 5.98 -5.73 0.89
CA ILE A 78 5.67 -4.86 2.03
C ILE A 78 5.80 -5.63 3.34
N SER A 79 5.26 -6.86 3.37
CA SER A 79 5.32 -7.70 4.56
C SER A 79 6.76 -8.00 4.97
N MET A 80 7.61 -8.31 4.00
CA MET A 80 9.02 -8.58 4.28
C MET A 80 9.72 -7.35 4.86
N GLU A 81 9.44 -6.19 4.31
CA GLU A 81 10.05 -4.97 4.82
C GLU A 81 9.59 -4.66 6.24
N ILE A 82 8.31 -4.89 6.53
CA ILE A 82 7.78 -4.70 7.87
C ILE A 82 8.47 -5.62 8.86
N LYS A 83 8.62 -6.90 8.50
CA LYS A 83 9.30 -7.87 9.36
C LYS A 83 10.74 -7.47 9.62
N LYS A 84 11.41 -7.00 8.59
CA LYS A 84 12.79 -6.54 8.70
C LYS A 84 12.91 -5.38 9.69
N ARG A 85 11.99 -4.42 9.59
CA ARG A 85 11.99 -3.26 10.49
C ARG A 85 11.66 -3.64 11.91
N LYS A 86 10.74 -4.58 12.10
CA LYS A 86 10.41 -5.08 13.44
C LYS A 86 11.63 -5.73 14.08
N ALA A 87 12.38 -6.51 13.31
CA ALA A 87 13.59 -7.17 13.81
C ALA A 87 14.65 -6.14 14.22
N LYS A 88 14.71 -5.01 13.53
CA LYS A 88 15.64 -3.94 13.82
C LYS A 88 15.08 -2.92 14.81
N LYS A 89 13.85 -3.15 15.28
CA LYS A 89 13.17 -2.23 16.20
C LYS A 89 12.93 -0.84 15.59
N GLU A 90 12.77 -0.81 14.28
CA GLU A 90 12.48 0.42 13.54
C GLU A 90 11.00 0.56 13.19
N TRP A 91 10.20 -0.36 13.67
CA TRP A 91 8.75 -0.38 13.42
C TRP A 91 7.99 0.03 14.66
N ASP A 92 7.15 1.06 14.54
CA ASP A 92 6.33 1.50 15.68
C ASP A 92 4.93 0.93 15.66
#